data_eacd4d4c690fe5736185fa1cf4a232ca
#
_entry.id   eacd4d4c690fe5736185fa1cf4a232ca
#
_cell.length_a   1.000
_cell.length_b   1.000
_cell.length_c   1.000
_cell.angle_alpha   90.00
_cell.angle_beta   90.00
_cell.angle_gamma   90.00
#
_symmetry.space_group_name_H-M   'P 1'
#
loop_
_entity.id
_entity.type
_entity.pdbx_description
1 polymer ?
#
loop_
_entity_poly.entity_id
_entity_poly.type
_entity_poly.pdbx_seq_one_letter_code
_entity_poly.pdbx_strand_id
1 'polypeptide(L)'
;SLDVPAKRVVALVGPSGCGKSTFLRCFNRMNDLVPTARVEGEARFGGVDLYGSEVDPVEVRRRIGMVFQKPNPFPKSIYDNVAFGPRVNGFRGDLDGLVEESLKQSALWDEVADRLSDSAYALSGGQQQRLCIARTLAVRPDVVLMDEPASALDPLATQKIEELIYELKERYTIVIVTHNMQQAARISDYTAFLYMGELVEYGPTDNIFTNPREERTEAYVTGRFG
;
A
#
# COMPACT_ATOMS: atom_id res chain seq x y z
N SER A 1 -6.79 16.10 10.69
CA SER A 1 -5.37 15.80 10.36
C SER A 1 -5.06 14.34 10.67
N LEU A 2 -4.13 13.76 9.94
CA LEU A 2 -3.69 12.38 10.15
C LEU A 2 -2.16 12.35 10.08
N ASP A 3 -1.52 11.75 11.08
CA ASP A 3 -0.09 11.50 11.09
C ASP A 3 0.19 10.03 10.76
N VAL A 4 1.23 9.79 9.96
CA VAL A 4 1.69 8.44 9.62
C VAL A 4 3.08 8.25 10.25
N PRO A 5 3.17 7.56 11.40
CA PRO A 5 4.45 7.34 12.06
C PRO A 5 5.37 6.44 11.22
N ALA A 6 6.67 6.76 11.22
CA ALA A 6 7.65 5.98 10.47
C ALA A 6 7.72 4.52 10.95
N LYS A 7 7.85 3.59 10.01
CA LYS A 7 7.91 2.14 10.27
C LYS A 7 6.73 1.62 11.08
N ARG A 8 5.54 2.10 10.74
CA ARG A 8 4.26 1.66 11.27
C ARG A 8 3.29 1.36 10.14
N VAL A 9 2.32 0.54 10.44
CA VAL A 9 1.18 0.28 9.57
C VAL A 9 0.01 1.14 10.01
N VAL A 10 -0.48 2.00 9.13
CA VAL A 10 -1.71 2.77 9.32
C VAL A 10 -2.80 2.21 8.42
N ALA A 11 -3.88 1.70 9.00
CA ALA A 11 -5.04 1.24 8.25
C ALA A 11 -6.07 2.36 8.07
N LEU A 12 -6.55 2.53 6.84
CA LEU A 12 -7.69 3.37 6.49
C LEU A 12 -8.90 2.46 6.33
N VAL A 13 -9.88 2.57 7.23
CA VAL A 13 -11.10 1.74 7.24
C VAL A 13 -12.34 2.60 7.06
N GLY A 14 -13.44 1.97 6.66
CA GLY A 14 -14.74 2.64 6.47
C GLY A 14 -15.57 1.99 5.36
N PRO A 15 -16.84 2.37 5.21
CA PRO A 15 -17.73 1.82 4.18
C PRO A 15 -17.19 2.00 2.76
N SER A 16 -17.67 1.16 1.83
CA SER A 16 -17.34 1.31 0.41
C SER A 16 -17.79 2.68 -0.10
N GLY A 17 -16.96 3.32 -0.94
CA GLY A 17 -17.28 4.64 -1.52
C GLY A 17 -17.06 5.85 -0.58
N CYS A 18 -16.61 5.67 0.67
CA CYS A 18 -16.39 6.80 1.58
C CYS A 18 -15.10 7.61 1.32
N GLY A 19 -14.34 7.33 0.23
CA GLY A 19 -13.21 8.14 -0.18
C GLY A 19 -11.82 7.63 0.24
N LYS A 20 -11.68 6.45 0.88
CA LYS A 20 -10.40 5.91 1.35
C LYS A 20 -9.30 5.85 0.29
N SER A 21 -9.59 5.26 -0.87
CA SER A 21 -8.62 5.15 -1.97
C SER A 21 -8.27 6.51 -2.57
N THR A 22 -9.24 7.45 -2.61
CA THR A 22 -8.98 8.82 -3.04
C THR A 22 -8.06 9.53 -2.06
N PHE A 23 -8.30 9.38 -0.76
CA PHE A 23 -7.44 9.92 0.27
C PHE A 23 -6.04 9.29 0.25
N LEU A 24 -5.95 7.95 0.12
CA LEU A 24 -4.67 7.25 -0.03
C LEU A 24 -3.82 7.81 -1.17
N ARG A 25 -4.44 8.08 -2.32
CA ARG A 25 -3.77 8.63 -3.52
C ARG A 25 -3.31 10.08 -3.38
N CYS A 26 -3.74 10.80 -2.34
CA CYS A 26 -3.19 12.13 -2.03
C CYS A 26 -1.74 12.02 -1.55
N PHE A 27 -1.34 10.94 -0.87
CA PHE A 27 0.02 10.79 -0.35
C PHE A 27 1.10 10.66 -1.43
N ASN A 28 0.76 10.18 -2.64
CA ASN A 28 1.71 10.03 -3.73
C ASN A 28 1.34 10.80 -4.99
N ARG A 29 0.43 11.76 -4.88
CA ARG A 29 0.00 12.62 -5.99
C ARG A 29 -0.60 11.87 -7.19
N MET A 30 -1.15 10.66 -6.95
CA MET A 30 -1.83 9.92 -8.04
C MET A 30 -3.13 10.59 -8.47
N ASN A 31 -3.75 11.42 -7.62
CA ASN A 31 -4.93 12.20 -7.99
C ASN A 31 -4.63 13.28 -9.05
N ASP A 32 -3.37 13.71 -9.21
CA ASP A 32 -2.96 14.64 -10.27
C ASP A 32 -3.22 14.07 -11.68
N LEU A 33 -3.33 12.75 -11.79
CA LEU A 33 -3.63 12.06 -13.05
C LEU A 33 -5.13 12.05 -13.39
N VAL A 34 -5.98 12.53 -12.49
CA VAL A 34 -7.43 12.64 -12.67
C VAL A 34 -7.80 14.10 -12.94
N PRO A 35 -8.20 14.48 -14.17
CA PRO A 35 -8.37 15.89 -14.56
C PRO A 35 -9.39 16.66 -13.71
N THR A 36 -10.35 15.96 -13.10
CA THR A 36 -11.39 16.56 -12.27
C THR A 36 -11.06 16.59 -10.78
N ALA A 37 -9.97 15.93 -10.37
CA ALA A 37 -9.56 15.89 -8.97
C ALA A 37 -8.87 17.21 -8.59
N ARG A 38 -9.17 17.71 -7.40
CA ARG A 38 -8.47 18.81 -6.77
C ARG A 38 -8.11 18.41 -5.36
N VAL A 39 -6.90 18.76 -4.95
CA VAL A 39 -6.41 18.53 -3.58
C VAL A 39 -6.19 19.90 -2.96
N GLU A 40 -6.84 20.13 -1.83
CA GLU A 40 -6.70 21.34 -1.03
C GLU A 40 -6.20 20.95 0.36
N GLY A 41 -5.43 21.81 0.99
CA GLY A 41 -4.77 21.55 2.26
C GLY A 41 -3.30 21.18 2.07
N GLU A 42 -2.73 20.50 3.04
CA GLU A 42 -1.29 20.26 3.12
C GLU A 42 -1.01 18.77 3.35
N ALA A 43 -0.10 18.20 2.57
CA ALA A 43 0.42 16.85 2.79
C ALA A 43 1.94 16.91 2.90
N ARG A 44 2.50 16.60 4.08
CA ARG A 44 3.93 16.71 4.33
C ARG A 44 4.61 15.35 4.40
N PHE A 45 5.77 15.26 3.79
CA PHE A 45 6.67 14.13 3.93
C PHE A 45 8.09 14.62 4.21
N GLY A 46 8.67 14.20 5.35
CA GLY A 46 9.98 14.68 5.78
C GLY A 46 10.06 16.21 5.93
N GLY A 47 8.95 16.86 6.34
CA GLY A 47 8.85 18.30 6.50
C GLY A 47 8.56 19.08 5.20
N VAL A 48 8.57 18.43 4.03
CA VAL A 48 8.30 19.04 2.73
C VAL A 48 6.84 18.84 2.34
N ASP A 49 6.16 19.91 1.91
CA ASP A 49 4.80 19.78 1.36
C ASP A 49 4.87 19.11 -0.02
N LEU A 50 4.21 17.95 -0.12
CA LEU A 50 4.18 17.12 -1.34
C LEU A 50 3.54 17.83 -2.55
N TYR A 51 2.72 18.86 -2.30
CA TYR A 51 2.03 19.66 -3.33
C TYR A 51 2.72 21.02 -3.58
N GLY A 52 3.88 21.26 -2.98
CA GLY A 52 4.68 22.45 -3.23
C GLY A 52 5.09 22.58 -4.71
N SER A 53 5.16 23.81 -5.22
CA SER A 53 5.47 24.10 -6.63
C SER A 53 6.80 23.54 -7.11
N GLU A 54 7.77 23.40 -6.21
CA GLU A 54 9.13 22.91 -6.51
C GLU A 54 9.26 21.39 -6.36
N VAL A 55 8.18 20.68 -6.00
CA VAL A 55 8.21 19.24 -5.76
C VAL A 55 7.84 18.47 -7.02
N ASP A 56 8.78 17.66 -7.52
CA ASP A 56 8.56 16.80 -8.67
C ASP A 56 7.64 15.62 -8.31
N PRO A 57 6.46 15.48 -8.94
CA PRO A 57 5.55 14.36 -8.71
C PRO A 57 6.15 12.98 -9.01
N VAL A 58 7.13 12.91 -9.91
CA VAL A 58 7.81 11.64 -10.25
C VAL A 58 8.66 11.19 -9.07
N GLU A 59 9.40 12.12 -8.46
CA GLU A 59 10.20 11.84 -7.28
C GLU A 59 9.32 11.46 -6.07
N VAL A 60 8.16 12.11 -5.90
CA VAL A 60 7.19 11.72 -4.87
C VAL A 60 6.76 10.27 -5.07
N ARG A 61 6.39 9.88 -6.29
CA ARG A 61 5.93 8.49 -6.58
C ARG A 61 7.05 7.45 -6.49
N ARG A 62 8.30 7.86 -6.67
CA ARG A 62 9.45 7.00 -6.43
C ARG A 62 9.63 6.69 -4.95
N ARG A 63 9.48 7.71 -4.10
CA ARG A 63 9.65 7.59 -2.65
C ARG A 63 8.42 7.03 -1.93
N ILE A 64 7.23 7.24 -2.51
CA ILE A 64 5.94 6.78 -1.97
C ILE A 64 5.30 5.84 -3.01
N GLY A 65 5.68 4.57 -2.95
CA GLY A 65 5.23 3.54 -3.87
C GLY A 65 3.78 3.14 -3.62
N MET A 66 3.14 2.52 -4.63
CA MET A 66 1.74 2.09 -4.53
C MET A 66 1.51 0.69 -5.08
N VAL A 67 0.77 -0.10 -4.30
CA VAL A 67 0.22 -1.39 -4.67
C VAL A 67 -1.29 -1.24 -4.82
N PHE A 68 -1.82 -1.62 -5.98
CA PHE A 68 -3.23 -1.47 -6.32
C PHE A 68 -4.07 -2.68 -5.90
N GLN A 69 -5.37 -2.47 -5.79
CA GLN A 69 -6.36 -3.49 -5.42
C GLN A 69 -6.33 -4.70 -6.37
N LYS A 70 -6.30 -4.45 -7.69
CA LYS A 70 -6.15 -5.50 -8.69
C LYS A 70 -4.68 -5.62 -9.06
N PRO A 71 -4.12 -6.83 -9.05
CA PRO A 71 -2.78 -7.05 -9.60
C PRO A 71 -2.68 -6.49 -11.01
N ASN A 72 -1.61 -5.75 -11.26
CA ASN A 72 -1.38 -5.10 -12.56
C ASN A 72 0.06 -5.32 -13.05
N PRO A 73 0.51 -6.57 -13.19
CA PRO A 73 1.83 -6.84 -13.73
C PRO A 73 1.92 -6.30 -15.16
N PHE A 74 3.11 -5.88 -15.56
CA PHE A 74 3.37 -5.53 -16.95
C PHE A 74 3.35 -6.80 -17.84
N PRO A 75 3.02 -6.68 -19.13
CA PRO A 75 3.08 -7.79 -20.09
C PRO A 75 4.54 -8.14 -20.43
N LYS A 76 5.29 -8.53 -19.43
CA LYS A 76 6.72 -8.82 -19.43
C LYS A 76 7.00 -10.06 -18.57
N SER A 77 8.25 -10.48 -18.53
CA SER A 77 8.69 -11.54 -17.63
C SER A 77 8.55 -11.14 -16.15
N ILE A 78 8.63 -12.14 -15.26
CA ILE A 78 8.68 -11.94 -13.82
C ILE A 78 9.86 -11.03 -13.47
N TYR A 79 11.05 -11.36 -13.99
CA TYR A 79 12.26 -10.56 -13.83
C TYR A 79 12.08 -9.11 -14.29
N ASP A 80 11.59 -8.91 -15.51
CA ASP A 80 11.45 -7.58 -16.09
C ASP A 80 10.39 -6.72 -15.38
N ASN A 81 9.40 -7.33 -14.74
CA ASN A 81 8.47 -6.59 -13.88
C ASN A 81 9.20 -5.94 -12.70
N VAL A 82 10.05 -6.68 -12.00
CA VAL A 82 10.79 -6.19 -10.84
C VAL A 82 11.91 -5.22 -11.26
N ALA A 83 12.65 -5.58 -12.31
CA ALA A 83 13.77 -4.79 -12.83
C ALA A 83 13.36 -3.47 -13.50
N PHE A 84 12.08 -3.30 -13.83
CA PHE A 84 11.61 -2.13 -14.60
C PHE A 84 11.88 -0.80 -13.89
N GLY A 85 11.42 -0.67 -12.64
CA GLY A 85 11.58 0.54 -11.84
C GLY A 85 13.07 0.92 -11.66
N PRO A 86 13.93 0.03 -11.18
CA PRO A 86 15.37 0.27 -11.09
C PRO A 86 16.01 0.73 -12.39
N ARG A 87 15.71 0.07 -13.53
CA ARG A 87 16.23 0.46 -14.84
C ARG A 87 15.84 1.87 -15.25
N VAL A 88 14.56 2.21 -15.11
CA VAL A 88 14.04 3.55 -15.47
C VAL A 88 14.65 4.64 -14.58
N ASN A 89 14.90 4.33 -13.32
CA ASN A 89 15.53 5.25 -12.36
C ASN A 89 17.06 5.25 -12.42
N GLY A 90 17.68 4.60 -13.42
CA GLY A 90 19.12 4.65 -13.64
C GLY A 90 19.95 3.91 -12.59
N PHE A 91 19.40 2.85 -11.99
CA PHE A 91 20.13 1.99 -11.05
C PHE A 91 21.37 1.38 -11.71
N ARG A 92 22.54 1.48 -11.06
CA ARG A 92 23.83 1.03 -11.57
C ARG A 92 24.49 -0.06 -10.74
N GLY A 93 23.77 -0.61 -9.77
CA GLY A 93 24.25 -1.70 -8.92
C GLY A 93 24.01 -3.09 -9.51
N ASP A 94 24.12 -4.10 -8.67
CA ASP A 94 23.75 -5.48 -8.98
C ASP A 94 22.22 -5.58 -9.12
N LEU A 95 21.76 -5.60 -10.37
CA LEU A 95 20.34 -5.64 -10.68
C LEU A 95 19.75 -7.04 -10.41
N ASP A 96 20.52 -8.10 -10.64
CA ASP A 96 20.06 -9.47 -10.41
C ASP A 96 19.87 -9.71 -8.90
N GLY A 97 20.84 -9.30 -8.09
CA GLY A 97 20.72 -9.34 -6.64
C GLY A 97 19.56 -8.49 -6.10
N LEU A 98 19.31 -7.32 -6.70
CA LEU A 98 18.17 -6.48 -6.32
C LEU A 98 16.83 -7.14 -6.65
N VAL A 99 16.71 -7.79 -7.82
CA VAL A 99 15.51 -8.54 -8.20
C VAL A 99 15.27 -9.70 -7.25
N GLU A 100 16.30 -10.49 -6.95
CA GLU A 100 16.23 -11.58 -5.99
C GLU A 100 15.80 -11.09 -4.61
N GLU A 101 16.46 -10.03 -4.08
CA GLU A 101 16.11 -9.42 -2.81
C GLU A 101 14.65 -8.99 -2.76
N SER A 102 14.16 -8.31 -3.80
CA SER A 102 12.79 -7.81 -3.86
C SER A 102 11.76 -8.94 -3.92
N LEU A 103 12.06 -10.02 -4.65
CA LEU A 103 11.21 -11.22 -4.71
C LEU A 103 11.21 -11.97 -3.36
N LYS A 104 12.32 -12.02 -2.65
CA LYS A 104 12.41 -12.56 -1.29
C LYS A 104 11.58 -11.72 -0.32
N GLN A 105 11.76 -10.40 -0.35
CA GLN A 105 10.98 -9.47 0.49
C GLN A 105 9.47 -9.54 0.25
N SER A 106 9.02 -9.98 -0.93
CA SER A 106 7.61 -10.19 -1.26
C SER A 106 7.14 -11.64 -1.06
N ALA A 107 7.94 -12.49 -0.43
CA ALA A 107 7.69 -13.93 -0.21
C ALA A 107 7.32 -14.68 -1.51
N LEU A 108 7.94 -14.30 -2.64
CA LEU A 108 7.66 -14.89 -3.95
C LEU A 108 8.84 -15.69 -4.52
N TRP A 109 10.06 -15.44 -4.06
CA TRP A 109 11.29 -16.00 -4.61
C TRP A 109 11.25 -17.51 -4.77
N ASP A 110 10.91 -18.24 -3.71
CA ASP A 110 10.93 -19.72 -3.69
C ASP A 110 9.94 -20.35 -4.68
N GLU A 111 8.95 -19.57 -5.14
CA GLU A 111 7.94 -20.03 -6.09
C GLU A 111 8.31 -19.72 -7.56
N VAL A 112 9.31 -18.85 -7.80
CA VAL A 112 9.61 -18.33 -9.15
C VAL A 112 11.10 -18.32 -9.53
N ALA A 113 12.01 -18.69 -8.64
CA ALA A 113 13.45 -18.57 -8.83
C ALA A 113 13.97 -19.30 -10.08
N ASP A 114 13.36 -20.41 -10.47
CA ASP A 114 13.71 -21.26 -11.62
C ASP A 114 13.00 -20.82 -12.92
N ARG A 115 12.11 -19.82 -12.88
CA ARG A 115 11.28 -19.39 -14.01
C ARG A 115 11.12 -17.87 -14.13
N LEU A 116 12.15 -17.13 -13.79
CA LEU A 116 12.13 -15.65 -13.85
C LEU A 116 11.89 -15.08 -15.25
N SER A 117 12.17 -15.85 -16.30
CA SER A 117 11.90 -15.49 -17.70
C SER A 117 10.44 -15.70 -18.12
N ASP A 118 9.63 -16.42 -17.33
CA ASP A 118 8.24 -16.68 -17.66
C ASP A 118 7.41 -15.38 -17.63
N SER A 119 6.31 -15.39 -18.38
CA SER A 119 5.35 -14.30 -18.38
C SER A 119 4.76 -14.10 -16.98
N ALA A 120 4.71 -12.85 -16.50
CA ALA A 120 4.06 -12.51 -15.25
C ALA A 120 2.56 -12.89 -15.23
N TYR A 121 1.91 -12.99 -16.38
CA TYR A 121 0.51 -13.44 -16.49
C TYR A 121 0.31 -14.95 -16.27
N ALA A 122 1.38 -15.73 -16.28
CA ALA A 122 1.32 -17.16 -15.94
C ALA A 122 1.21 -17.42 -14.43
N LEU A 123 1.38 -16.38 -13.62
CA LEU A 123 1.27 -16.43 -12.16
C LEU A 123 -0.20 -16.45 -11.71
N SER A 124 -0.48 -17.09 -10.57
CA SER A 124 -1.78 -16.97 -9.89
C SER A 124 -2.05 -15.54 -9.41
N GLY A 125 -3.29 -15.18 -9.11
CA GLY A 125 -3.65 -13.84 -8.63
C GLY A 125 -2.85 -13.40 -7.41
N GLY A 126 -2.69 -14.28 -6.42
CA GLY A 126 -1.86 -13.99 -5.24
C GLY A 126 -0.37 -13.83 -5.54
N GLN A 127 0.17 -14.63 -6.48
CA GLN A 127 1.54 -14.47 -6.96
C GLN A 127 1.73 -13.17 -7.74
N GLN A 128 0.78 -12.80 -8.60
CA GLN A 128 0.80 -11.52 -9.32
C GLN A 128 0.78 -10.34 -8.35
N GLN A 129 0.00 -10.41 -7.28
CA GLN A 129 -0.03 -9.36 -6.26
C GLN A 129 1.30 -9.24 -5.55
N ARG A 130 1.91 -10.34 -5.14
CA ARG A 130 3.25 -10.34 -4.53
C ARG A 130 4.33 -9.86 -5.52
N LEU A 131 4.19 -10.15 -6.81
CA LEU A 131 5.05 -9.59 -7.86
C LEU A 131 4.90 -8.06 -7.95
N CYS A 132 3.68 -7.53 -7.87
CA CYS A 132 3.45 -6.08 -7.84
C CYS A 132 4.05 -5.42 -6.58
N ILE A 133 4.01 -6.12 -5.44
CA ILE A 133 4.71 -5.69 -4.23
C ILE A 133 6.23 -5.70 -4.46
N ALA A 134 6.82 -6.80 -4.98
CA ALA A 134 8.24 -6.87 -5.30
C ALA A 134 8.69 -5.72 -6.22
N ARG A 135 7.92 -5.45 -7.28
CA ARG A 135 8.15 -4.33 -8.19
C ARG A 135 8.17 -2.98 -7.48
N THR A 136 7.27 -2.79 -6.52
CA THR A 136 7.20 -1.57 -5.72
C THR A 136 8.41 -1.46 -4.78
N LEU A 137 8.82 -2.55 -4.13
CA LEU A 137 9.96 -2.56 -3.22
C LEU A 137 11.31 -2.39 -3.94
N ALA A 138 11.43 -2.83 -5.19
CA ALA A 138 12.66 -2.76 -5.97
C ALA A 138 13.18 -1.33 -6.19
N VAL A 139 12.32 -0.31 -6.13
CA VAL A 139 12.73 1.10 -6.18
C VAL A 139 13.12 1.67 -4.81
N ARG A 140 13.07 0.85 -3.76
CA ARG A 140 13.41 1.20 -2.36
C ARG A 140 12.66 2.45 -1.88
N PRO A 141 11.31 2.41 -1.85
CA PRO A 141 10.53 3.55 -1.38
C PRO A 141 10.68 3.74 0.13
N ASP A 142 10.37 4.93 0.63
CA ASP A 142 10.26 5.20 2.08
C ASP A 142 8.90 4.77 2.64
N VAL A 143 7.85 4.89 1.80
CA VAL A 143 6.47 4.57 2.16
C VAL A 143 5.86 3.66 1.09
N VAL A 144 5.09 2.66 1.53
CA VAL A 144 4.30 1.78 0.67
C VAL A 144 2.82 1.99 0.93
N LEU A 145 2.10 2.48 -0.07
CA LEU A 145 0.65 2.58 -0.06
C LEU A 145 0.05 1.29 -0.62
N MET A 146 -0.97 0.76 0.04
CA MET A 146 -1.66 -0.46 -0.38
C MET A 146 -3.17 -0.23 -0.43
N ASP A 147 -3.76 -0.28 -1.63
CA ASP A 147 -5.19 -0.10 -1.83
C ASP A 147 -5.88 -1.46 -1.90
N GLU A 148 -6.45 -1.93 -0.80
CA GLU A 148 -7.14 -3.23 -0.66
C GLU A 148 -6.35 -4.42 -1.25
N PRO A 149 -5.07 -4.65 -0.88
CA PRO A 149 -4.16 -5.55 -1.61
C PRO A 149 -4.56 -7.02 -1.59
N ALA A 150 -5.49 -7.42 -0.73
CA ALA A 150 -5.93 -8.82 -0.58
C ALA A 150 -7.41 -9.03 -0.93
N SER A 151 -8.17 -7.99 -1.34
CA SER A 151 -9.63 -8.07 -1.49
C SER A 151 -10.11 -9.03 -2.57
N ALA A 152 -9.29 -9.33 -3.58
CA ALA A 152 -9.61 -10.23 -4.69
C ALA A 152 -8.91 -11.60 -4.58
N LEU A 153 -8.31 -11.91 -3.43
CA LEU A 153 -7.52 -13.11 -3.22
C LEU A 153 -8.28 -14.16 -2.39
N ASP A 154 -7.90 -15.41 -2.55
CA ASP A 154 -8.35 -16.48 -1.70
C ASP A 154 -7.80 -16.35 -0.26
N PRO A 155 -8.36 -17.06 0.74
CA PRO A 155 -7.96 -16.92 2.14
C PRO A 155 -6.48 -17.22 2.39
N LEU A 156 -5.89 -18.18 1.69
CA LEU A 156 -4.48 -18.56 1.87
C LEU A 156 -3.56 -17.47 1.32
N ALA A 157 -3.86 -16.94 0.14
CA ALA A 157 -3.13 -15.82 -0.45
C ALA A 157 -3.29 -14.53 0.39
N THR A 158 -4.48 -14.31 0.98
CA THR A 158 -4.73 -13.20 1.91
C THR A 158 -3.84 -13.29 3.13
N GLN A 159 -3.76 -14.47 3.75
CA GLN A 159 -2.89 -14.70 4.92
C GLN A 159 -1.42 -14.41 4.59
N LYS A 160 -0.92 -14.87 3.44
CA LYS A 160 0.46 -14.58 2.99
C LYS A 160 0.72 -13.08 2.84
N ILE A 161 -0.26 -12.30 2.35
CA ILE A 161 -0.13 -10.84 2.25
C ILE A 161 -0.12 -10.19 3.64
N GLU A 162 -0.93 -10.67 4.60
CA GLU A 162 -0.93 -10.16 5.98
C GLU A 162 0.42 -10.42 6.68
N GLU A 163 0.96 -11.63 6.58
CA GLU A 163 2.28 -12.00 7.10
C GLU A 163 3.37 -11.12 6.48
N LEU A 164 3.31 -10.93 5.17
CA LEU A 164 4.23 -10.06 4.43
C LEU A 164 4.18 -8.61 4.92
N ILE A 165 2.99 -8.04 5.14
CA ILE A 165 2.85 -6.66 5.66
C ILE A 165 3.48 -6.54 7.04
N TYR A 166 3.33 -7.56 7.89
CA TYR A 166 3.93 -7.59 9.22
C TYR A 166 5.47 -7.59 9.17
N GLU A 167 6.07 -8.30 8.21
CA GLU A 167 7.53 -8.29 8.01
C GLU A 167 8.01 -6.97 7.41
N LEU A 168 7.28 -6.43 6.44
CA LEU A 168 7.65 -5.20 5.72
C LEU A 168 7.68 -3.97 6.63
N LYS A 169 6.85 -3.89 7.68
CA LYS A 169 6.81 -2.73 8.58
C LYS A 169 8.14 -2.48 9.33
N GLU A 170 8.98 -3.49 9.47
CA GLU A 170 10.31 -3.33 10.07
C GLU A 170 11.21 -2.39 9.25
N ARG A 171 10.95 -2.32 7.94
CA ARG A 171 11.74 -1.54 6.98
C ARG A 171 11.02 -0.34 6.40
N TYR A 172 9.72 -0.47 6.17
CA TYR A 172 8.89 0.50 5.45
C TYR A 172 7.78 1.08 6.33
N THR A 173 7.39 2.31 6.04
CA THR A 173 6.13 2.86 6.52
C THR A 173 5.01 2.41 5.59
N ILE A 174 3.90 1.89 6.12
CA ILE A 174 2.83 1.33 5.30
C ILE A 174 1.52 2.05 5.60
N VAL A 175 0.82 2.47 4.55
CA VAL A 175 -0.58 2.94 4.66
C VAL A 175 -1.44 2.01 3.83
N ILE A 176 -2.38 1.34 4.47
CA ILE A 176 -3.24 0.34 3.81
C ILE A 176 -4.71 0.73 3.88
N VAL A 177 -5.40 0.66 2.76
CA VAL A 177 -6.87 0.66 2.72
C VAL A 177 -7.36 -0.77 2.83
N THR A 178 -8.31 -1.01 3.71
CA THR A 178 -9.04 -2.28 3.77
C THR A 178 -10.48 -2.05 4.22
N HIS A 179 -11.40 -2.84 3.68
CA HIS A 179 -12.78 -2.93 4.18
C HIS A 179 -12.95 -4.07 5.20
N ASN A 180 -11.93 -4.89 5.41
CA ASN A 180 -11.95 -5.97 6.39
C ASN A 180 -11.39 -5.49 7.72
N MET A 181 -12.29 -5.29 8.69
CA MET A 181 -11.93 -4.80 10.03
C MET A 181 -11.05 -5.79 10.80
N GLN A 182 -11.29 -7.09 10.63
CA GLN A 182 -10.47 -8.11 11.29
C GLN A 182 -9.03 -8.08 10.74
N GLN A 183 -8.86 -7.84 9.45
CA GLN A 183 -7.56 -7.63 8.84
C GLN A 183 -6.89 -6.40 9.43
N ALA A 184 -7.57 -5.24 9.45
CA ALA A 184 -7.02 -4.00 10.02
C ALA A 184 -6.57 -4.22 11.47
N ALA A 185 -7.40 -4.88 12.30
CA ALA A 185 -7.08 -5.16 13.70
C ALA A 185 -5.82 -6.01 13.87
N ARG A 186 -5.54 -6.95 12.93
CA ARG A 186 -4.36 -7.83 13.04
C ARG A 186 -3.07 -7.18 12.57
N ILE A 187 -3.13 -6.37 11.49
CA ILE A 187 -1.90 -5.93 10.81
C ILE A 187 -1.50 -4.49 11.09
N SER A 188 -2.39 -3.63 11.59
CA SER A 188 -2.09 -2.21 11.75
C SER A 188 -1.72 -1.82 13.18
N ASP A 189 -0.83 -0.84 13.29
CA ASP A 189 -0.47 -0.19 14.56
C ASP A 189 -1.44 0.96 14.87
N TYR A 190 -1.92 1.65 13.83
CA TYR A 190 -2.90 2.74 13.92
C TYR A 190 -4.02 2.53 12.91
N THR A 191 -5.21 2.97 13.27
CA THR A 191 -6.39 2.89 12.41
C THR A 191 -7.07 4.25 12.30
N ALA A 192 -7.40 4.63 11.07
CA ALA A 192 -8.18 5.80 10.71
C ALA A 192 -9.54 5.37 10.16
N PHE A 193 -10.61 5.74 10.83
CA PHE A 193 -11.97 5.50 10.37
C PHE A 193 -12.47 6.68 9.54
N LEU A 194 -12.81 6.41 8.28
CA LEU A 194 -13.37 7.38 7.34
C LEU A 194 -14.85 7.07 7.08
N TYR A 195 -15.66 8.12 7.06
CA TYR A 195 -17.08 8.04 6.71
C TYR A 195 -17.51 9.26 5.89
N MET A 196 -18.14 9.05 4.75
CA MET A 196 -18.62 10.10 3.84
C MET A 196 -17.61 11.22 3.54
N GLY A 197 -16.32 10.83 3.33
CA GLY A 197 -15.24 11.78 3.05
C GLY A 197 -14.61 12.43 4.27
N GLU A 198 -15.10 12.16 5.48
CA GLU A 198 -14.59 12.70 6.73
C GLU A 198 -13.70 11.68 7.45
N LEU A 199 -12.60 12.14 8.04
CA LEU A 199 -11.85 11.40 9.04
C LEU A 199 -12.60 11.52 10.37
N VAL A 200 -13.31 10.47 10.76
CA VAL A 200 -14.13 10.45 11.98
C VAL A 200 -13.25 10.26 13.21
N GLU A 201 -12.40 9.25 13.18
CA GLU A 201 -11.52 8.94 14.31
C GLU A 201 -10.18 8.37 13.81
N TYR A 202 -9.11 8.67 14.56
CA TYR A 202 -7.77 8.16 14.32
C TYR A 202 -7.07 7.89 15.64
N GLY A 203 -6.42 6.75 15.76
CA GLY A 203 -5.67 6.38 16.98
C GLY A 203 -5.01 5.01 16.89
N PRO A 204 -4.38 4.57 17.99
CA PRO A 204 -3.88 3.20 18.11
C PRO A 204 -4.98 2.19 17.78
N THR A 205 -4.64 1.18 17.00
CA THR A 205 -5.61 0.19 16.50
C THR A 205 -6.40 -0.47 17.63
N ASP A 206 -5.73 -0.88 18.69
CA ASP A 206 -6.41 -1.48 19.84
C ASP A 206 -7.52 -0.58 20.41
N ASN A 207 -7.25 0.73 20.53
CA ASN A 207 -8.22 1.67 21.04
C ASN A 207 -9.43 1.82 20.11
N ILE A 208 -9.19 1.92 18.81
CA ILE A 208 -10.26 2.05 17.81
C ILE A 208 -11.20 0.84 17.83
N PHE A 209 -10.67 -0.37 18.04
CA PHE A 209 -11.45 -1.60 18.00
C PHE A 209 -12.06 -2.01 19.36
N THR A 210 -11.50 -1.54 20.51
CA THR A 210 -11.97 -1.95 21.84
C THR A 210 -12.67 -0.85 22.62
N ASN A 211 -12.26 0.41 22.42
CA ASN A 211 -12.80 1.55 23.15
C ASN A 211 -12.76 2.83 22.30
N PRO A 212 -13.49 2.86 21.17
CA PRO A 212 -13.57 4.04 20.33
C PRO A 212 -14.21 5.22 21.08
N ARG A 213 -13.83 6.44 20.71
CA ARG A 213 -14.34 7.68 21.31
C ARG A 213 -15.61 8.19 20.62
N GLU A 214 -15.72 7.86 19.33
CA GLU A 214 -16.81 8.33 18.48
C GLU A 214 -17.89 7.25 18.34
N GLU A 215 -19.15 7.58 18.61
CA GLU A 215 -20.28 6.66 18.47
C GLU A 215 -20.37 6.04 17.05
N ARG A 216 -20.02 6.82 16.02
CA ARG A 216 -19.97 6.32 14.63
C ARG A 216 -18.92 5.24 14.45
N THR A 217 -17.77 5.37 15.10
CA THR A 217 -16.71 4.35 15.08
C THR A 217 -17.19 3.10 15.80
N GLU A 218 -17.80 3.23 16.97
CA GLU A 218 -18.36 2.11 17.75
C GLU A 218 -19.41 1.36 16.93
N ALA A 219 -20.35 2.07 16.32
CA ALA A 219 -21.38 1.47 15.49
C ALA A 219 -20.76 0.70 14.30
N TYR A 220 -19.73 1.25 13.66
CA TYR A 220 -19.04 0.61 12.55
C TYR A 220 -18.30 -0.66 12.98
N VAL A 221 -17.51 -0.59 14.04
CA VAL A 221 -16.70 -1.72 14.57
C VAL A 221 -17.59 -2.86 15.08
N THR A 222 -18.74 -2.53 15.67
CA THR A 222 -19.69 -3.53 16.20
C THR A 222 -20.67 -4.07 15.14
N GLY A 223 -20.56 -3.61 13.89
CA GLY A 223 -21.46 -4.05 12.81
C GLY A 223 -22.89 -3.49 12.91
N ARG A 224 -23.14 -2.49 13.74
CA ARG A 224 -24.43 -1.80 13.88
C ARG A 224 -24.59 -0.62 12.90
N PHE A 225 -23.68 -0.52 11.98
CA PHE A 225 -23.63 0.53 10.99
C PHE A 225 -24.52 0.15 9.80
N GLY A 226 -25.67 0.77 9.67
CA GLY A 226 -26.65 0.54 8.62
C GLY A 226 -27.53 1.75 8.41
#